data_9aac0e3f0cd226a0377930072e8b7589
#
_entry.id   9aac0e3f0cd226a0377930072e8b7589
#
_cell.length_a   1.000
_cell.length_b   1.000
_cell.length_c   1.000
_cell.angle_alpha   90.00
_cell.angle_beta   90.00
_cell.angle_gamma   90.00
#
_symmetry.space_group_name_H-M   'P 1'
#
loop_
_entity.id
_entity.type
_entity.pdbx_description
1 polymer ?
#
loop_
_entity_poly.entity_id
_entity_poly.type
_entity_poly.pdbx_seq_one_letter_code
_entity_poly.pdbx_strand_id
1 'polypeptide(L)'
;VSKQYIKNPSGKLTLSRPKTETSVRRVSIPQEAVNLLIQEHEKHPENPYMFPSSTTGEMYYPDSVVKLHEKILRDAGLEHIRFHDLRHTFATLALQNGVDIKTVSSMLGHYDAGFTLRTYTHATRQMQNQAAETMGNFMTQMM
;
A
#
# COMPACT_ATOMS: atom_id res chain seq x y z
N VAL A 1 6.09 3.80 -9.36
CA VAL A 1 7.08 2.73 -9.03
C VAL A 1 7.75 2.31 -10.32
N SER A 2 9.03 2.58 -10.48
CA SER A 2 9.82 2.23 -11.70
C SER A 2 11.11 1.50 -11.36
N LYS A 3 11.47 1.49 -10.09
CA LYS A 3 12.70 0.88 -9.57
C LYS A 3 12.41 0.17 -8.25
N GLN A 4 13.24 -0.81 -7.93
CA GLN A 4 13.21 -1.53 -6.65
C GLN A 4 14.63 -1.82 -6.18
N TYR A 5 14.82 -1.95 -4.88
CA TYR A 5 16.05 -2.49 -4.32
C TYR A 5 15.89 -3.98 -4.09
N ILE A 6 16.90 -4.74 -4.48
CA ILE A 6 16.97 -6.18 -4.22
C ILE A 6 18.23 -6.48 -3.42
N LYS A 7 18.12 -7.43 -2.50
CA LYS A 7 19.25 -7.92 -1.73
C LYS A 7 19.94 -9.00 -2.56
N ASN A 8 21.20 -8.82 -2.88
CA ASN A 8 21.99 -9.81 -3.59
C ASN A 8 22.45 -10.94 -2.62
N PRO A 9 23.02 -12.04 -3.12
CA PRO A 9 23.49 -13.13 -2.27
C PRO A 9 24.54 -12.73 -1.22
N SER A 10 25.30 -11.66 -1.46
CA SER A 10 26.25 -11.10 -0.48
C SER A 10 25.59 -10.18 0.56
N GLY A 11 24.27 -10.02 0.52
CA GLY A 11 23.52 -9.17 1.44
C GLY A 11 23.48 -7.67 1.08
N LYS A 12 24.16 -7.25 0.01
CA LYS A 12 24.18 -5.85 -0.43
C LYS A 12 22.91 -5.51 -1.20
N LEU A 13 22.36 -4.31 -0.95
CA LEU A 13 21.23 -3.78 -1.72
C LEU A 13 21.72 -3.25 -3.07
N THR A 14 21.04 -3.66 -4.12
CA THR A 14 21.28 -3.18 -5.49
C THR A 14 19.99 -2.68 -6.11
N LEU A 15 20.10 -1.58 -6.85
CA LEU A 15 18.97 -1.01 -7.59
C LEU A 15 18.70 -1.87 -8.81
N SER A 16 17.44 -2.24 -9.00
CA SER A 16 16.98 -3.05 -10.13
C SER A 16 15.67 -2.51 -10.69
N ARG A 17 15.34 -2.88 -11.90
CA ARG A 17 13.98 -2.72 -12.43
C ARG A 17 13.06 -3.77 -11.79
N PRO A 18 11.77 -3.47 -11.63
CA PRO A 18 10.79 -4.48 -11.23
C PRO A 18 10.80 -5.66 -12.20
N LYS A 19 10.52 -6.85 -11.69
CA LYS A 19 10.58 -8.11 -12.47
C LYS A 19 9.56 -8.20 -13.60
N THR A 20 8.44 -7.48 -13.49
CA THR A 20 7.35 -7.49 -14.48
C THR A 20 6.99 -6.07 -14.88
N GLU A 21 6.50 -5.89 -16.10
CA GLU A 21 6.02 -4.59 -16.57
C GLU A 21 4.85 -4.07 -15.74
N THR A 22 3.97 -4.95 -15.27
CA THR A 22 2.84 -4.60 -14.40
C THR A 22 3.27 -4.07 -13.03
N SER A 23 4.50 -4.33 -12.62
CA SER A 23 5.08 -3.77 -11.40
C SER A 23 5.52 -2.31 -11.57
N VAL A 24 5.71 -1.86 -12.82
CA VAL A 24 5.95 -0.45 -13.14
C VAL A 24 4.60 0.27 -13.17
N ARG A 25 4.34 1.11 -12.19
CA ARG A 25 3.04 1.78 -12.06
C ARG A 25 3.14 3.14 -11.39
N ARG A 26 2.15 3.97 -11.67
CA ARG A 26 1.87 5.18 -10.89
C ARG A 26 0.80 4.84 -9.85
N VAL A 27 0.97 5.37 -8.66
CA VAL A 27 -0.02 5.26 -7.58
C VAL A 27 -0.36 6.67 -7.16
N SER A 28 -1.63 7.05 -7.30
CA SER A 28 -2.13 8.31 -6.75
C SER A 28 -2.23 8.19 -5.24
N ILE A 29 -1.81 9.23 -4.54
CA ILE A 29 -1.89 9.34 -3.09
C ILE A 29 -2.71 10.59 -2.73
N PRO A 30 -3.44 10.58 -1.59
CA PRO A 30 -4.23 11.74 -1.17
C PRO A 30 -3.33 12.94 -0.83
N GLN A 31 -3.89 14.14 -0.93
CA GLN A 31 -3.14 15.39 -0.71
C GLN A 31 -2.56 15.46 0.70
N GLU A 32 -3.27 14.92 1.68
CA GLU A 32 -2.80 14.85 3.07
C GLU A 32 -1.50 14.05 3.19
N ALA A 33 -1.39 12.93 2.47
CA ALA A 33 -0.16 12.13 2.42
C ALA A 33 0.97 12.89 1.70
N VAL A 34 0.65 13.63 0.62
CA VAL A 34 1.63 14.49 -0.07
C VAL A 34 2.16 15.56 0.89
N ASN A 35 1.30 16.22 1.65
CA ASN A 35 1.70 17.24 2.62
C ASN A 35 2.65 16.68 3.69
N LEU A 36 2.36 15.48 4.21
CA LEU A 36 3.24 14.80 5.17
C LEU A 36 4.61 14.47 4.55
N LEU A 37 4.64 14.03 3.30
CA LEU A 37 5.90 13.75 2.59
C LEU A 37 6.72 15.02 2.36
N ILE A 38 6.07 16.16 2.04
CA ILE A 38 6.74 17.44 1.91
C ILE A 38 7.38 17.84 3.25
N GLN A 39 6.61 17.82 4.34
CA GLN A 39 7.11 18.13 5.68
C GLN A 39 8.26 17.22 6.09
N GLU A 40 8.24 15.96 5.71
CA GLU A 40 9.35 15.05 5.98
C GLU A 40 10.59 15.41 5.18
N HIS A 41 10.43 15.71 3.89
CA HIS A 41 11.57 16.07 3.03
C HIS A 41 12.21 17.39 3.42
N GLU A 42 11.46 18.36 3.93
CA GLU A 42 11.95 19.64 4.43
C GLU A 42 12.95 19.51 5.59
N LYS A 43 12.95 18.40 6.32
CA LYS A 43 13.93 18.10 7.38
C LYS A 43 15.32 17.76 6.85
N HIS A 44 15.43 17.40 5.56
CA HIS A 44 16.68 16.98 4.93
C HIS A 44 16.67 17.27 3.41
N PRO A 45 16.51 18.53 2.99
CA PRO A 45 16.20 18.90 1.61
C PRO A 45 17.28 18.50 0.60
N GLU A 46 18.52 18.43 1.04
CA GLU A 46 19.68 18.04 0.20
C GLU A 46 19.84 16.52 0.06
N ASN A 47 19.04 15.72 0.79
CA ASN A 47 19.17 14.28 0.73
C ASN A 47 18.28 13.70 -0.39
N PRO A 48 18.82 12.84 -1.29
CA PRO A 48 18.04 12.27 -2.39
C PRO A 48 16.99 11.25 -1.94
N TYR A 49 17.02 10.80 -0.69
CA TYR A 49 16.08 9.85 -0.14
C TYR A 49 14.95 10.55 0.59
N MET A 50 13.71 10.11 0.36
CA MET A 50 12.54 10.61 1.09
C MET A 50 12.61 10.28 2.59
N PHE A 51 13.17 9.14 2.94
CA PHE A 51 13.34 8.65 4.30
C PHE A 51 14.79 8.20 4.51
N PRO A 52 15.73 9.11 4.72
CA PRO A 52 17.10 8.73 5.01
C PRO A 52 17.24 8.19 6.43
N SER A 53 18.17 7.29 6.63
CA SER A 53 18.57 6.85 7.95
C SER A 53 19.13 8.03 8.74
N SER A 54 18.58 8.31 9.90
CA SER A 54 19.06 9.39 10.80
C SER A 54 20.51 9.23 11.26
N THR A 55 21.05 8.01 11.16
CA THR A 55 22.42 7.70 11.59
C THR A 55 23.44 7.82 10.47
N THR A 56 23.06 7.44 9.23
CA THR A 56 23.99 7.35 8.10
C THR A 56 23.67 8.32 6.97
N GLY A 57 22.48 8.91 6.93
CA GLY A 57 21.97 9.68 5.80
C GLY A 57 21.62 8.85 4.57
N GLU A 58 21.91 7.56 4.59
CA GLU A 58 21.65 6.62 3.51
C GLU A 58 20.25 6.02 3.61
N MET A 59 19.85 5.27 2.59
CA MET A 59 18.58 4.57 2.56
C MET A 59 18.48 3.54 3.71
N TYR A 60 17.31 3.47 4.34
CA TYR A 60 17.03 2.41 5.32
C TYR A 60 17.12 1.02 4.69
N TYR A 61 17.74 0.11 5.41
CA TYR A 61 17.64 -1.31 5.08
C TYR A 61 16.19 -1.80 5.29
N PRO A 62 15.64 -2.64 4.40
CA PRO A 62 14.29 -3.16 4.54
C PRO A 62 13.99 -3.77 5.91
N ASP A 63 14.94 -4.56 6.44
CA ASP A 63 14.80 -5.18 7.77
C ASP A 63 14.71 -4.13 8.90
N SER A 64 15.32 -2.96 8.75
CA SER A 64 15.22 -1.86 9.73
C SER A 64 13.83 -1.24 9.74
N VAL A 65 13.19 -1.13 8.57
CA VAL A 65 11.79 -0.64 8.46
C VAL A 65 10.83 -1.61 9.15
N VAL A 66 11.02 -2.91 8.95
CA VAL A 66 10.20 -3.94 9.62
C VAL A 66 10.36 -3.86 11.14
N LYS A 67 11.60 -3.78 11.65
CA LYS A 67 11.87 -3.63 13.08
C LYS A 67 11.29 -2.34 13.67
N LEU A 68 11.33 -1.25 12.92
CA LEU A 68 10.71 0.00 13.34
C LEU A 68 9.19 -0.13 13.46
N HIS A 69 8.55 -0.77 12.49
CA HIS A 69 7.12 -1.05 12.53
C HIS A 69 6.74 -1.91 13.75
N GLU A 70 7.49 -2.99 14.01
CA GLU A 70 7.28 -3.85 15.19
C GLU A 70 7.45 -3.06 16.51
N LYS A 71 8.45 -2.17 16.55
CA LYS A 71 8.64 -1.29 17.70
C LYS A 71 7.46 -0.35 17.92
N ILE A 72 6.96 0.29 16.86
CA ILE A 72 5.80 1.18 16.93
C ILE A 72 4.57 0.45 17.46
N LEU A 73 4.27 -0.75 16.96
CA LEU A 73 3.13 -1.55 17.43
C LEU A 73 3.26 -1.90 18.92
N ARG A 74 4.43 -2.34 19.33
CA ARG A 74 4.71 -2.69 20.74
C ARG A 74 4.59 -1.48 21.67
N ASP A 75 5.16 -0.33 21.27
CA ASP A 75 5.13 0.89 22.08
C ASP A 75 3.71 1.46 22.19
N ALA A 76 2.86 1.20 21.19
CA ALA A 76 1.45 1.57 21.18
C ALA A 76 0.54 0.53 21.87
N GLY A 77 1.07 -0.58 22.36
CA GLY A 77 0.27 -1.66 22.97
C GLY A 77 -0.65 -2.38 21.98
N LEU A 78 -0.33 -2.35 20.69
CA LEU A 78 -1.11 -2.98 19.64
C LEU A 78 -0.62 -4.42 19.38
N GLU A 79 -1.55 -5.26 18.93
CA GLU A 79 -1.20 -6.62 18.49
C GLU A 79 -0.21 -6.59 17.32
N HIS A 80 0.66 -7.60 17.28
CA HIS A 80 1.64 -7.74 16.21
C HIS A 80 0.94 -8.07 14.89
N ILE A 81 1.16 -7.23 13.89
CA ILE A 81 0.85 -7.49 12.48
C ILE A 81 2.14 -7.38 11.65
N ARG A 82 2.25 -8.17 10.59
CA ARG A 82 3.41 -8.09 9.70
C ARG A 82 3.36 -6.80 8.89
N PHE A 83 4.50 -6.22 8.56
CA PHE A 83 4.56 -5.02 7.71
C PHE A 83 3.77 -5.18 6.39
N HIS A 84 3.79 -6.38 5.80
CA HIS A 84 3.03 -6.66 4.58
C HIS A 84 1.51 -6.66 4.79
N ASP A 85 1.03 -6.87 6.00
CA ASP A 85 -0.40 -6.87 6.32
C ASP A 85 -1.01 -5.47 6.21
N LEU A 86 -0.21 -4.40 6.29
CA LEU A 86 -0.64 -3.03 5.97
C LEU A 86 -1.15 -2.92 4.53
N ARG A 87 -0.54 -3.65 3.59
CA ARG A 87 -1.01 -3.75 2.22
C ARG A 87 -2.37 -4.46 2.12
N HIS A 88 -2.57 -5.52 2.90
CA HIS A 88 -3.85 -6.21 2.97
C HIS A 88 -4.93 -5.33 3.58
N THR A 89 -4.60 -4.62 4.66
CA THR A 89 -5.47 -3.64 5.31
C THR A 89 -5.92 -2.57 4.32
N PHE A 90 -4.98 -1.95 3.60
CA PHE A 90 -5.30 -0.96 2.56
C PHE A 90 -6.28 -1.52 1.53
N ALA A 91 -6.01 -2.70 0.99
CA ALA A 91 -6.86 -3.32 -0.03
C ALA A 91 -8.27 -3.60 0.49
N THR A 92 -8.37 -4.17 1.69
CA THR A 92 -9.66 -4.46 2.33
C THR A 92 -10.46 -3.18 2.54
N LEU A 93 -9.86 -2.16 3.15
CA LEU A 93 -10.52 -0.88 3.39
C LEU A 93 -10.92 -0.17 2.10
N ALA A 94 -10.08 -0.18 1.08
CA ALA A 94 -10.41 0.41 -0.22
C ALA A 94 -11.63 -0.26 -0.86
N LEU A 95 -11.67 -1.60 -0.88
CA LEU A 95 -12.81 -2.36 -1.41
C LEU A 95 -14.09 -2.11 -0.58
N GLN A 96 -14.00 -2.12 0.74
CA GLN A 96 -15.14 -1.84 1.64
C GLN A 96 -15.70 -0.42 1.44
N ASN A 97 -14.87 0.54 1.07
CA ASN A 97 -15.28 1.90 0.75
C ASN A 97 -15.63 2.11 -0.74
N GLY A 98 -15.90 1.04 -1.49
CA GLY A 98 -16.43 1.10 -2.83
C GLY A 98 -15.42 1.35 -3.95
N VAL A 99 -14.10 1.32 -3.65
CA VAL A 99 -13.10 1.37 -4.71
C VAL A 99 -13.15 0.08 -5.51
N ASP A 100 -13.26 0.17 -6.81
CA ASP A 100 -13.38 -1.01 -7.67
C ASP A 100 -12.13 -1.91 -7.62
N ILE A 101 -12.33 -3.19 -7.77
CA ILE A 101 -11.29 -4.21 -7.60
C ILE A 101 -10.15 -4.09 -8.61
N LYS A 102 -10.43 -3.59 -9.82
CA LYS A 102 -9.43 -3.40 -10.87
C LYS A 102 -8.51 -2.25 -10.51
N THR A 103 -9.06 -1.16 -9.97
CA THR A 103 -8.30 -0.03 -9.45
C THR A 103 -7.41 -0.46 -8.28
N VAL A 104 -7.95 -1.18 -7.29
CA VAL A 104 -7.16 -1.69 -6.16
C VAL A 104 -6.05 -2.63 -6.65
N SER A 105 -6.34 -3.54 -7.56
CA SER A 105 -5.35 -4.44 -8.15
C SER A 105 -4.23 -3.68 -8.86
N SER A 106 -4.57 -2.66 -9.63
CA SER A 106 -3.62 -1.79 -10.32
C SER A 106 -2.71 -1.03 -9.33
N MET A 107 -3.29 -0.41 -8.30
CA MET A 107 -2.54 0.29 -7.25
C MET A 107 -1.57 -0.65 -6.53
N LEU A 108 -1.99 -1.86 -6.24
CA LEU A 108 -1.16 -2.88 -5.61
C LEU A 108 -0.13 -3.49 -6.57
N GLY A 109 -0.30 -3.36 -7.88
CA GLY A 109 0.56 -3.97 -8.91
C GLY A 109 0.40 -5.49 -8.98
N HIS A 110 -0.81 -5.99 -8.76
CA HIS A 110 -1.12 -7.39 -9.01
C HIS A 110 -1.21 -7.62 -10.53
N TYR A 111 -0.64 -8.73 -11.00
CA TYR A 111 -0.70 -9.11 -12.41
C TYR A 111 -2.16 -9.39 -12.86
N ASP A 112 -2.97 -9.96 -11.96
CA ASP A 112 -4.33 -10.39 -12.22
C ASP A 112 -5.28 -9.87 -11.13
N ALA A 113 -6.37 -9.21 -11.54
CA ALA A 113 -7.44 -8.79 -10.65
C ALA A 113 -8.13 -9.98 -9.95
N GLY A 114 -8.13 -11.16 -10.57
CA GLY A 114 -8.61 -12.40 -9.96
C GLY A 114 -7.86 -12.79 -8.70
N PHE A 115 -6.55 -12.50 -8.61
CA PHE A 115 -5.81 -12.69 -7.36
C PHE A 115 -6.34 -11.78 -6.24
N THR A 116 -6.59 -10.51 -6.56
CA THR A 116 -7.19 -9.55 -5.60
C THR A 116 -8.59 -10.03 -5.18
N LEU A 117 -9.42 -10.47 -6.13
CA LEU A 117 -10.75 -10.98 -5.84
C LEU A 117 -10.72 -12.18 -4.89
N ARG A 118 -9.88 -13.17 -5.14
CA ARG A 118 -9.74 -14.36 -4.28
C ARG A 118 -9.28 -14.02 -2.87
N THR A 119 -8.34 -13.08 -2.77
CA THR A 119 -7.74 -12.68 -1.49
C THR A 119 -8.72 -11.90 -0.62
N TYR A 120 -9.61 -11.12 -1.24
CA TYR A 120 -10.52 -10.20 -0.53
C TYR A 120 -12.01 -10.55 -0.71
N THR A 121 -12.34 -11.84 -0.77
CA THR A 121 -13.71 -12.35 -1.00
C THR A 121 -14.72 -11.80 0.00
N HIS A 122 -14.34 -11.58 1.26
CA HIS A 122 -15.26 -11.04 2.27
C HIS A 122 -15.65 -9.59 1.98
N ALA A 123 -14.71 -8.76 1.51
CA ALA A 123 -14.99 -7.38 1.12
C ALA A 123 -15.96 -7.34 -0.08
N THR A 124 -15.82 -8.27 -1.04
CA THR A 124 -16.70 -8.35 -2.21
C THR A 124 -18.13 -8.74 -1.85
N ARG A 125 -18.37 -9.58 -0.84
CA ARG A 125 -19.73 -9.87 -0.35
C ARG A 125 -20.43 -8.65 0.21
N GLN A 126 -19.73 -7.84 0.98
CA GLN A 126 -20.28 -6.59 1.50
C GLN A 126 -20.63 -5.61 0.37
N MET A 127 -19.78 -5.50 -0.64
CA MET A 127 -20.07 -4.70 -1.83
C MET A 127 -21.30 -5.19 -2.60
N GLN A 128 -21.51 -6.52 -2.71
CA GLN A 128 -22.69 -7.09 -3.34
C GLN A 128 -23.98 -6.74 -2.59
N ASN A 129 -23.95 -6.81 -1.25
CA ASN A 129 -25.10 -6.42 -0.43
C ASN A 129 -25.42 -4.93 -0.59
N GLN A 130 -24.41 -4.08 -0.55
CA GLN A 130 -24.58 -2.65 -0.75
C GLN A 130 -25.08 -2.28 -2.16
N ALA A 131 -24.63 -3.00 -3.19
CA ALA A 131 -25.14 -2.85 -4.55
C ALA A 131 -26.62 -3.27 -4.65
N ALA A 132 -27.02 -4.36 -4.00
CA ALA A 132 -28.40 -4.80 -3.95
C ALA A 132 -29.32 -3.78 -3.27
N GLU A 133 -28.90 -3.20 -2.14
CA GLU A 133 -29.62 -2.12 -1.45
C GLU A 133 -29.74 -0.87 -2.33
N THR A 134 -28.65 -0.46 -2.97
CA THR A 134 -28.64 0.69 -3.89
C THR A 134 -29.61 0.49 -5.04
N MET A 135 -29.62 -0.68 -5.66
CA MET A 135 -30.56 -1.01 -6.74
C MET A 135 -31.99 -1.09 -6.23
N GLY A 136 -32.23 -1.64 -5.05
CA GLY A 136 -33.55 -1.67 -4.42
C GLY A 136 -34.11 -0.25 -4.20
N ASN A 137 -33.31 0.64 -3.64
CA ASN A 137 -33.68 2.05 -3.45
C ASN A 137 -33.96 2.78 -4.78
N PHE A 138 -33.14 2.53 -5.80
CA PHE A 138 -33.35 3.09 -7.13
C PHE A 138 -34.69 2.63 -7.74
N MET A 139 -34.99 1.35 -7.65
CA MET A 139 -36.25 0.80 -8.16
C MET A 139 -37.48 1.37 -7.43
N THR A 140 -37.37 1.57 -6.12
CA THR A 140 -38.47 2.16 -5.30
C THR A 140 -38.72 3.62 -5.65
N GLN A 141 -37.70 4.38 -6.06
CA GLN A 141 -37.85 5.77 -6.48
C GLN A 141 -38.45 5.92 -7.87
N MET A 142 -38.44 4.88 -8.68
CA MET A 142 -39.01 4.89 -10.04
C MET A 142 -40.47 4.42 -10.10
N MET A 143 -41.01 3.85 -9.04
CA MET A 143 -42.40 3.45 -8.90
C MET A 143 -43.24 4.52 -8.23
#